data_3a48687ab091af37b3683c578f927d8e
#
_entry.id   3a48687ab091af37b3683c578f927d8e
#
_cell.length_a   1.000
_cell.length_b   1.000
_cell.length_c   1.000
_cell.angle_alpha   90.00
_cell.angle_beta   90.00
_cell.angle_gamma   90.00
#
_symmetry.space_group_name_H-M   'P 1'
#
loop_
_entity.id
_entity.type
_entity.pdbx_description
1 polymer ?
#
loop_
_entity_poly.entity_id
_entity_poly.type
_entity_poly.pdbx_seq_one_letter_code
_entity_poly.pdbx_strand_id
1 'polypeptide(L)'
;MSDGTLKVFAYMILLADPNPSPFICIEEPENGLYHKLLEVFVRELREETKRSKNAPQIFVTTHQPYLVDALQPNEVWILRKQEDGFSTIQRASDIELVDNLCKEGLPLGGLWYSDYLDGDDL
;
A
#
# COMPACT_ATOMS: atom_id res chain seq x y z
N MET A 1 -23.80 6.85 10.25
CA MET A 1 -22.68 6.21 9.49
C MET A 1 -21.40 6.92 9.88
N SER A 2 -20.34 6.20 10.24
CA SER A 2 -19.06 6.81 10.57
C SER A 2 -18.39 7.39 9.32
N ASP A 3 -17.50 8.37 9.50
CA ASP A 3 -16.73 8.95 8.41
C ASP A 3 -15.87 7.89 7.69
N GLY A 4 -15.31 6.96 8.44
CA GLY A 4 -14.56 5.84 7.87
C GLY A 4 -15.41 4.93 6.99
N THR A 5 -16.61 4.59 7.42
CA THR A 5 -17.56 3.79 6.63
C THR A 5 -17.97 4.51 5.35
N LEU A 6 -18.24 5.80 5.45
CA LEU A 6 -18.59 6.62 4.28
C LEU A 6 -17.44 6.69 3.28
N LYS A 7 -16.21 6.80 3.77
CA LYS A 7 -14.99 6.82 2.95
C LYS A 7 -14.80 5.51 2.20
N VAL A 8 -14.93 4.36 2.87
CA VAL A 8 -14.85 3.03 2.25
C VAL A 8 -15.94 2.89 1.18
N PHE A 9 -17.15 3.31 1.50
CA PHE A 9 -18.27 3.28 0.55
C PHE A 9 -17.97 4.11 -0.71
N ALA A 10 -17.39 5.30 -0.55
CA ALA A 10 -16.99 6.14 -1.68
C ALA A 10 -15.92 5.45 -2.56
N TYR A 11 -14.94 4.80 -1.95
CA TYR A 11 -13.94 4.02 -2.70
C TYR A 11 -14.55 2.82 -3.42
N MET A 12 -15.50 2.13 -2.80
CA MET A 12 -16.21 1.02 -3.45
C MET A 12 -17.00 1.47 -4.68
N ILE A 13 -17.66 2.63 -4.62
CA ILE A 13 -18.33 3.22 -5.76
C ILE A 13 -17.33 3.55 -6.88
N LEU A 14 -16.19 4.14 -6.54
CA LEU A 14 -15.14 4.46 -7.50
C LEU A 14 -14.63 3.20 -8.22
N LEU A 15 -14.42 2.12 -7.47
CA LEU A 15 -13.92 0.86 -8.00
C LEU A 15 -14.99 0.10 -8.80
N ALA A 16 -16.26 0.32 -8.50
CA ALA A 16 -17.37 -0.34 -9.19
C ALA A 16 -17.71 0.32 -10.55
N ASP A 17 -17.04 1.40 -10.93
CA ASP A 17 -17.23 2.05 -12.21
C ASP A 17 -16.97 1.05 -13.35
N PRO A 18 -17.94 0.80 -14.25
CA PRO A 18 -17.75 -0.12 -15.37
C PRO A 18 -16.71 0.39 -16.39
N ASN A 19 -16.40 1.68 -16.34
CA ASN A 19 -15.40 2.30 -17.21
C ASN A 19 -14.42 3.14 -16.38
N PRO A 20 -13.57 2.48 -15.55
CA PRO A 20 -12.71 3.19 -14.62
C PRO A 20 -11.63 3.98 -15.35
N SER A 21 -11.13 5.03 -14.69
CA SER A 21 -9.92 5.71 -15.13
C SER A 21 -8.75 4.72 -15.18
N PRO A 22 -7.89 4.80 -16.21
CA PRO A 22 -6.75 3.86 -16.31
C PRO A 22 -5.72 4.04 -15.20
N PHE A 23 -5.73 5.16 -14.50
CA PHE A 23 -4.85 5.48 -13.40
C PHE A 23 -5.67 6.07 -12.24
N ILE A 24 -5.53 5.49 -11.05
CA ILE A 24 -6.18 5.96 -9.82
C ILE A 24 -5.11 6.17 -8.76
N CYS A 25 -5.09 7.33 -8.14
CA CYS A 25 -4.21 7.63 -7.02
C CYS A 25 -5.04 7.94 -5.77
N ILE A 26 -4.76 7.25 -4.68
CA ILE A 26 -5.45 7.41 -3.40
C ILE A 26 -4.41 7.80 -2.34
N GLU A 27 -4.59 8.97 -1.76
CA GLU A 27 -3.67 9.50 -0.76
C GLU A 27 -4.15 9.14 0.65
N GLU A 28 -3.28 8.46 1.39
CA GLU A 28 -3.47 8.15 2.82
C GLU A 28 -4.89 7.63 3.17
N PRO A 29 -5.35 6.52 2.57
CA PRO A 29 -6.71 6.02 2.79
C PRO A 29 -6.95 5.57 4.22
N GLU A 30 -5.90 5.33 4.99
CA GLU A 30 -5.97 4.92 6.40
C GLU A 30 -6.57 5.98 7.32
N ASN A 31 -6.53 7.25 6.92
CA ASN A 31 -7.07 8.33 7.75
C ASN A 31 -8.57 8.14 7.98
N GLY A 32 -8.95 7.91 9.24
CA GLY A 32 -10.33 7.66 9.65
C GLY A 32 -10.78 6.20 9.54
N LEU A 33 -9.90 5.27 9.11
CA LEU A 33 -10.20 3.84 9.05
C LEU A 33 -9.48 3.08 10.15
N TYR A 34 -10.15 2.10 10.76
CA TYR A 34 -9.47 1.18 11.65
C TYR A 34 -8.91 -0.02 10.85
N HIS A 35 -7.95 -0.74 11.44
CA HIS A 35 -7.11 -1.69 10.73
C HIS A 35 -7.84 -2.81 9.98
N LYS A 36 -8.96 -3.32 10.50
CA LYS A 36 -9.75 -4.36 9.81
C LYS A 36 -10.35 -3.87 8.50
N LEU A 37 -10.79 -2.62 8.46
CA LEU A 37 -11.29 -2.00 7.22
C LEU A 37 -10.16 -1.77 6.23
N LEU A 38 -8.96 -1.50 6.69
CA LEU A 38 -7.78 -1.38 5.81
C LEU A 38 -7.47 -2.69 5.10
N GLU A 39 -7.54 -3.82 5.80
CA GLU A 39 -7.33 -5.15 5.19
C GLU A 39 -8.36 -5.42 4.08
N VAL A 40 -9.63 -5.15 4.36
CA VAL A 40 -10.71 -5.29 3.36
C VAL A 40 -10.46 -4.36 2.17
N PHE A 41 -10.11 -3.12 2.43
CA PHE A 41 -9.83 -2.12 1.40
C PHE A 41 -8.69 -2.56 0.48
N VAL A 42 -7.56 -3.00 1.03
CA VAL A 42 -6.42 -3.48 0.24
C VAL A 42 -6.80 -4.70 -0.60
N ARG A 43 -7.54 -5.63 -0.03
CA ARG A 43 -8.02 -6.81 -0.77
C ARG A 43 -8.88 -6.42 -1.96
N GLU A 44 -9.82 -5.50 -1.78
CA GLU A 44 -10.69 -5.04 -2.85
C GLU A 44 -9.91 -4.27 -3.94
N LEU A 45 -8.94 -3.44 -3.56
CA LEU A 45 -8.04 -2.79 -4.51
C LEU A 45 -7.29 -3.82 -5.36
N ARG A 46 -6.74 -4.84 -4.73
CA ARG A 46 -5.99 -5.89 -5.43
C ARG A 46 -6.88 -6.65 -6.41
N GLU A 47 -8.10 -7.01 -6.01
CA GLU A 47 -9.06 -7.69 -6.88
C GLU A 47 -9.43 -6.83 -8.09
N GLU A 48 -9.64 -5.53 -7.90
CA GLU A 48 -9.94 -4.62 -9.01
C GLU A 48 -8.83 -4.56 -10.06
N THR A 49 -7.57 -4.60 -9.64
CA THR A 49 -6.42 -4.57 -10.57
C THR A 49 -6.31 -5.82 -11.43
N LYS A 50 -7.02 -6.90 -11.05
CA LYS A 50 -6.98 -8.19 -11.75
C LYS A 50 -8.25 -8.50 -12.53
N ARG A 51 -9.30 -7.71 -12.39
CA ARG A 51 -10.65 -8.03 -12.87
C ARG A 51 -10.76 -8.08 -14.40
N SER A 52 -10.03 -7.24 -15.11
CA SER A 52 -10.09 -7.17 -16.56
C SER A 52 -8.78 -6.67 -17.17
N LYS A 53 -8.68 -6.80 -18.52
CA LYS A 53 -7.54 -6.24 -19.27
C LYS A 53 -7.45 -4.71 -19.18
N ASN A 54 -8.60 -4.06 -18.95
CA ASN A 54 -8.70 -2.60 -18.80
C ASN A 54 -8.76 -2.18 -17.34
N ALA A 55 -8.34 -3.04 -16.43
CA ALA A 55 -8.29 -2.73 -15.01
C ALA A 55 -7.38 -1.52 -14.75
N PRO A 56 -7.76 -0.64 -13.80
CA PRO A 56 -6.95 0.53 -13.50
C PRO A 56 -5.63 0.15 -12.83
N GLN A 57 -4.60 0.93 -13.06
CA GLN A 57 -3.40 0.93 -12.23
C GLN A 57 -3.67 1.82 -11.02
N ILE A 58 -3.48 1.28 -9.82
CA ILE A 58 -3.83 1.98 -8.58
C ILE A 58 -2.55 2.26 -7.78
N PHE A 59 -2.36 3.53 -7.42
CA PHE A 59 -1.30 3.99 -6.53
C PHE A 59 -1.92 4.45 -5.22
N VAL A 60 -1.32 4.04 -4.12
CA VAL A 60 -1.76 4.41 -2.77
C VAL A 60 -0.56 4.95 -2.01
N THR A 61 -0.70 6.12 -1.39
CA THR A 61 0.31 6.61 -0.46
C THR A 61 -0.12 6.30 0.97
N THR A 62 0.84 5.99 1.83
CA THR A 62 0.56 5.66 3.22
C THR A 62 1.74 5.95 4.14
N HIS A 63 1.44 6.26 5.40
CA HIS A 63 2.38 6.27 6.52
C HIS A 63 2.01 5.22 7.58
N GLN A 64 1.10 4.30 7.26
CA GLN A 64 0.54 3.36 8.23
C GLN A 64 1.08 1.94 8.04
N PRO A 65 1.87 1.41 9.00
CA PRO A 65 2.36 0.03 8.93
C PRO A 65 1.27 -1.03 8.78
N TYR A 66 0.10 -0.83 9.36
CA TYR A 66 -1.02 -1.78 9.22
C TYR A 66 -1.51 -1.94 7.78
N LEU A 67 -1.49 -0.88 6.99
CA LEU A 67 -1.83 -0.97 5.57
C LEU A 67 -0.77 -1.79 4.84
N VAL A 68 0.49 -1.54 5.14
CA VAL A 68 1.63 -2.22 4.51
C VAL A 68 1.67 -3.71 4.87
N ASP A 69 1.20 -4.11 6.06
CA ASP A 69 1.08 -5.52 6.46
C ASP A 69 0.19 -6.34 5.51
N ALA A 70 -0.79 -5.71 4.90
CA ALA A 70 -1.70 -6.36 3.95
C ALA A 70 -1.11 -6.49 2.53
N LEU A 71 0.08 -5.93 2.30
CA LEU A 71 0.74 -5.88 0.99
C LEU A 71 1.92 -6.85 0.92
N GLN A 72 2.28 -7.19 -0.31
CA GLN A 72 3.47 -7.97 -0.60
C GLN A 72 4.66 -7.06 -0.93
N PRO A 73 5.91 -7.49 -0.72
CA PRO A 73 7.07 -6.64 -0.98
C PRO A 73 7.16 -6.08 -2.40
N ASN A 74 6.68 -6.83 -3.39
CA ASN A 74 6.68 -6.37 -4.79
C ASN A 74 5.61 -5.32 -5.10
N GLU A 75 4.67 -5.08 -4.18
CA GLU A 75 3.64 -4.07 -4.31
C GLU A 75 4.02 -2.75 -3.64
N VAL A 76 5.11 -2.72 -2.88
CA VAL A 76 5.48 -1.58 -2.04
C VAL A 76 6.74 -0.90 -2.56
N TRP A 77 6.65 0.43 -2.71
CA TRP A 77 7.75 1.30 -3.05
C TRP A 77 8.06 2.23 -1.89
N ILE A 78 9.33 2.32 -1.53
CA ILE A 78 9.83 3.14 -0.43
C ILE A 78 10.43 4.40 -1.01
N LEU A 79 9.85 5.53 -0.65
CA LEU A 79 10.30 6.86 -1.06
C LEU A 79 10.99 7.53 0.14
N ARG A 80 12.25 7.92 -0.03
CA ARG A 80 13.03 8.58 1.02
C ARG A 80 13.59 9.89 0.53
N LYS A 81 13.52 10.89 1.38
CA LYS A 81 14.22 12.15 1.18
C LYS A 81 15.62 12.03 1.80
N GLN A 82 16.65 12.33 1.01
CA GLN A 82 18.04 12.35 1.44
C GLN A 82 18.41 13.70 2.06
N GLU A 83 19.51 13.74 2.80
CA GLU A 83 20.04 14.98 3.39
C GLU A 83 20.41 16.04 2.37
N ASP A 84 20.82 15.62 1.16
CA ASP A 84 21.14 16.50 0.04
C ASP A 84 19.92 17.13 -0.63
N GLY A 85 18.70 16.79 -0.18
CA GLY A 85 17.44 17.29 -0.71
C GLY A 85 16.84 16.48 -1.84
N PHE A 86 17.57 15.50 -2.40
CA PHE A 86 17.05 14.58 -3.38
C PHE A 86 16.28 13.43 -2.74
N SER A 87 15.38 12.85 -3.51
CA SER A 87 14.63 11.67 -3.06
C SER A 87 15.10 10.42 -3.79
N THR A 88 15.11 9.31 -3.08
CA THR A 88 15.35 7.98 -3.67
C THR A 88 14.08 7.16 -3.60
N ILE A 89 13.93 6.24 -4.55
CA ILE A 89 12.82 5.30 -4.59
C ILE A 89 13.36 3.89 -4.77
N GLN A 90 12.82 2.94 -3.99
CA GLN A 90 13.24 1.55 -4.04
C GLN A 90 12.05 0.65 -3.80
N ARG A 91 11.94 -0.44 -4.56
CA ARG A 91 10.92 -1.46 -4.30
C ARG A 91 11.34 -2.31 -3.09
N ALA A 92 10.40 -2.60 -2.19
CA ALA A 92 10.70 -3.39 -0.99
C ALA A 92 11.24 -4.78 -1.33
N SER A 93 10.77 -5.42 -2.41
CA SER A 93 11.26 -6.71 -2.87
C SER A 93 12.70 -6.70 -3.38
N ASP A 94 13.24 -5.54 -3.71
CA ASP A 94 14.65 -5.39 -4.14
C ASP A 94 15.61 -5.31 -2.95
N ILE A 95 15.10 -5.21 -1.73
CA ILE A 95 15.86 -5.31 -0.50
C ILE A 95 15.90 -6.79 -0.09
N GLU A 96 17.01 -7.45 -0.34
CA GLU A 96 17.14 -8.91 -0.18
C GLU A 96 16.74 -9.39 1.22
N LEU A 97 17.19 -8.69 2.27
CA LEU A 97 16.84 -9.03 3.65
C LEU A 97 15.33 -8.94 3.89
N VAL A 98 14.68 -7.89 3.43
CA VAL A 98 13.25 -7.68 3.59
C VAL A 98 12.46 -8.75 2.84
N ASP A 99 12.84 -9.04 1.61
CA ASP A 99 12.18 -10.07 0.80
C ASP A 99 12.29 -11.46 1.44
N ASN A 100 13.46 -11.81 1.96
CA ASN A 100 13.69 -13.08 2.66
C ASN A 100 12.87 -13.19 3.95
N LEU A 101 12.84 -12.14 4.78
CA LEU A 101 12.07 -12.14 6.02
C LEU A 101 10.57 -12.24 5.75
N CYS A 102 10.07 -11.59 4.70
CA CYS A 102 8.66 -11.72 4.30
C CYS A 102 8.34 -13.13 3.80
N LYS A 103 9.25 -13.80 3.10
CA LYS A 103 9.10 -15.19 2.69
C LYS A 103 9.06 -16.15 3.89
N GLU A 104 9.72 -15.80 4.98
CA GLU A 104 9.66 -16.54 6.24
C GLU A 104 8.39 -16.25 7.06
N GLY A 105 7.55 -15.35 6.59
CA GLY A 105 6.25 -15.07 7.20
C GLY A 105 6.20 -13.80 8.06
N LEU A 106 7.26 -13.00 8.11
CA LEU A 106 7.22 -11.75 8.86
C LEU A 106 6.42 -10.69 8.09
N PRO A 107 5.54 -9.93 8.78
CA PRO A 107 4.73 -8.91 8.15
C PRO A 107 5.59 -7.70 7.75
N LEU A 108 5.35 -7.17 6.54
CA LEU A 108 6.13 -6.07 5.98
C LEU A 108 6.00 -4.77 6.79
N GLY A 109 4.81 -4.47 7.32
CA GLY A 109 4.60 -3.32 8.19
C GLY A 109 5.34 -3.43 9.52
N GLY A 110 5.46 -4.64 10.06
CA GLY A 110 6.28 -4.92 11.23
C GLY A 110 7.77 -4.68 10.98
N LEU A 111 8.26 -5.05 9.80
CA LEU A 111 9.63 -4.77 9.38
C LEU A 111 9.88 -3.27 9.23
N TRP A 112 8.92 -2.54 8.69
CA TRP A 112 9.01 -1.08 8.63
C TRP A 112 9.06 -0.45 10.01
N TYR A 113 8.16 -0.85 10.90
CA TYR A 113 8.13 -0.36 12.29
C TYR A 113 9.45 -0.63 13.03
N SER A 114 10.15 -1.70 12.68
CA SER A 114 11.45 -2.09 13.26
C SER A 114 12.66 -1.55 12.47
N ASP A 115 12.47 -0.54 11.65
CA ASP A 115 13.49 0.18 10.87
C ASP A 115 14.20 -0.64 9.77
N TYR A 116 13.74 -1.85 9.45
CA TYR A 116 14.33 -2.65 8.38
C TYR A 116 14.18 -2.04 6.99
N LEU A 117 13.16 -1.22 6.78
CA LEU A 117 12.92 -0.53 5.50
C LEU A 117 13.69 0.79 5.40
N ASP A 118 14.08 1.38 6.52
CA ASP A 118 14.78 2.67 6.55
C ASP A 118 16.30 2.57 6.34
N GLY A 119 16.81 1.39 6.32
CA GLY A 119 18.03 0.88 5.72
C GLY A 119 19.31 1.72 5.66
N ASP A 120 19.69 2.41 6.73
CA ASP A 120 21.06 2.94 6.84
C ASP A 120 22.09 1.86 7.24
N ASP A 121 21.61 0.66 7.57
CA ASP A 121 22.43 -0.47 8.03
C ASP A 121 22.33 -1.72 7.15
N LEU A 122 21.80 -1.59 5.93
CA LEU A 122 21.68 -2.72 5.00
C LEU A 122 22.73 -2.68 3.91
#